data_6d4b2375f9245f413d011a6e42d1cbb0
#
_entry.id   6d4b2375f9245f413d011a6e42d1cbb0
#
_cell.length_a   1.000
_cell.length_b   1.000
_cell.length_c   1.000
_cell.angle_alpha   90.00
_cell.angle_beta   90.00
_cell.angle_gamma   90.00
#
_symmetry.space_group_name_H-M   'P 1'
#
loop_
_entity.id
_entity.type
_entity.pdbx_description
1 polymer ?
#
loop_
_entity_poly.entity_id
_entity_poly.type
_entity_poly.pdbx_seq_one_letter_code
_entity_poly.pdbx_strand_id
1 'polypeptide(L)'
;MNYILETLNLSKKSGNTYRVKELSMQVPVGSVYGFLGPNGAGKSTTLKMILGLIHPDSGEIKVFNQKLNSSNKLSILGQTGSLIENPGGYGHLTGLENMQIIQKLKGVNEDEIERSLKTVRLFEQRDKKLKNYSLGMKQRLGIARALLGCPKLLILDEPTNGLDPAGIHEIRELISSLPKERGITVIISSHLLSEVEQMADYVGIINKGKMLYQGTLAELETKGEGLEDAFLKLTGGKESL
;
A
#
# COMPACT_ATOMS: atom_id res chain seq x y z
N MET A 1 5.16 -3.75 -21.16
CA MET A 1 5.39 -3.25 -19.78
C MET A 1 5.79 -4.41 -18.90
N ASN A 2 6.64 -4.19 -17.90
CA ASN A 2 6.99 -5.19 -16.91
C ASN A 2 6.19 -4.93 -15.63
N TYR A 3 5.46 -5.95 -15.13
CA TYR A 3 4.61 -5.83 -13.95
C TYR A 3 5.25 -6.51 -12.76
N ILE A 4 5.27 -5.84 -11.60
CA ILE A 4 5.78 -6.39 -10.34
C ILE A 4 4.74 -7.27 -9.65
N LEU A 5 3.46 -6.95 -9.87
CA LEU A 5 2.30 -7.66 -9.34
C LEU A 5 1.25 -7.81 -10.44
N GLU A 6 0.68 -9.00 -10.54
CA GLU A 6 -0.48 -9.31 -11.36
C GLU A 6 -1.48 -10.14 -10.57
N THR A 7 -2.75 -9.84 -10.68
CA THR A 7 -3.83 -10.74 -10.26
C THR A 7 -4.70 -11.09 -11.46
N LEU A 8 -5.18 -12.32 -11.50
CA LEU A 8 -6.04 -12.80 -12.59
C LEU A 8 -7.32 -13.41 -11.99
N ASN A 9 -8.47 -12.78 -12.26
CA ASN A 9 -9.81 -13.23 -11.86
C ASN A 9 -9.91 -13.56 -10.36
N LEU A 10 -9.24 -12.74 -9.53
CA LEU A 10 -9.13 -12.96 -8.10
C LEU A 10 -10.51 -12.79 -7.44
N SER A 11 -10.93 -13.78 -6.66
CA SER A 11 -12.23 -13.72 -5.98
C SER A 11 -12.14 -14.14 -4.52
N LYS A 12 -12.94 -13.48 -3.66
CA LYS A 12 -13.09 -13.79 -2.24
C LYS A 12 -14.52 -13.55 -1.78
N LYS A 13 -15.10 -14.55 -1.13
CA LYS A 13 -16.40 -14.46 -0.47
C LYS A 13 -16.25 -14.29 1.05
N SER A 14 -17.25 -13.70 1.65
CA SER A 14 -17.50 -13.68 3.09
C SER A 14 -18.96 -14.09 3.30
N GLY A 15 -19.17 -15.32 3.75
CA GLY A 15 -20.49 -15.96 3.69
C GLY A 15 -20.95 -16.04 2.24
N ASN A 16 -22.18 -15.57 1.96
CA ASN A 16 -22.76 -15.60 0.60
C ASN A 16 -22.42 -14.37 -0.26
N THR A 17 -21.67 -13.41 0.28
CA THR A 17 -21.37 -12.14 -0.41
C THR A 17 -19.93 -12.10 -0.89
N TYR A 18 -19.73 -11.70 -2.16
CA TYR A 18 -18.40 -11.42 -2.67
C TYR A 18 -17.83 -10.15 -2.06
N ARG A 19 -16.64 -10.24 -1.44
CA ARG A 19 -15.82 -9.10 -1.05
C ARG A 19 -14.94 -8.63 -2.21
N VAL A 20 -14.48 -9.59 -3.03
CA VAL A 20 -13.74 -9.36 -4.27
C VAL A 20 -14.28 -10.37 -5.29
N LYS A 21 -14.54 -9.94 -6.53
CA LYS A 21 -15.12 -10.75 -7.58
C LYS A 21 -14.39 -10.54 -8.90
N GLU A 22 -13.70 -11.59 -9.36
CA GLU A 22 -13.01 -11.64 -10.67
C GLU A 22 -12.09 -10.44 -10.93
N LEU A 23 -11.36 -10.01 -9.87
CA LEU A 23 -10.49 -8.84 -9.92
C LEU A 23 -9.18 -9.20 -10.63
N SER A 24 -8.91 -8.51 -11.74
CA SER A 24 -7.63 -8.55 -12.45
C SER A 24 -6.96 -7.20 -12.34
N MET A 25 -5.70 -7.20 -11.86
CA MET A 25 -4.92 -6.01 -11.54
C MET A 25 -3.48 -6.19 -12.03
N GLN A 26 -2.88 -5.15 -12.59
CA GLN A 26 -1.50 -5.14 -13.07
C GLN A 26 -0.79 -3.90 -12.54
N VAL A 27 0.30 -4.09 -11.82
CA VAL A 27 1.09 -3.00 -11.22
C VAL A 27 2.44 -2.90 -11.93
N PRO A 28 2.70 -1.81 -12.65
CA PRO A 28 3.99 -1.60 -13.33
C PRO A 28 5.15 -1.45 -12.35
N VAL A 29 6.33 -1.96 -12.73
CA VAL A 29 7.56 -1.79 -11.94
C VAL A 29 7.96 -0.33 -11.86
N GLY A 30 8.41 0.14 -10.69
CA GLY A 30 8.96 1.47 -10.48
C GLY A 30 7.93 2.60 -10.51
N SER A 31 6.66 2.29 -10.22
CA SER A 31 5.57 3.26 -10.18
C SER A 31 4.91 3.36 -8.81
N VAL A 32 4.17 4.44 -8.59
CA VAL A 32 3.16 4.54 -7.54
C VAL A 32 1.81 4.17 -8.15
N TYR A 33 1.20 3.11 -7.62
CA TYR A 33 -0.12 2.62 -8.03
C TYR A 33 -1.17 2.96 -6.97
N GLY A 34 -2.13 3.82 -7.33
CA GLY A 34 -3.27 4.18 -6.49
C GLY A 34 -4.41 3.18 -6.63
N PHE A 35 -4.75 2.46 -5.57
CA PHE A 35 -5.88 1.54 -5.53
C PHE A 35 -7.07 2.19 -4.84
N LEU A 36 -7.98 2.75 -5.64
CA LEU A 36 -9.08 3.62 -5.24
C LEU A 36 -10.41 2.89 -5.11
N GLY A 37 -11.21 3.32 -4.16
CA GLY A 37 -12.59 2.83 -4.03
C GLY A 37 -13.22 3.25 -2.71
N PRO A 38 -14.56 3.26 -2.61
CA PRO A 38 -15.25 3.58 -1.38
C PRO A 38 -14.93 2.58 -0.26
N ASN A 39 -15.32 2.92 0.97
CA ASN A 39 -15.20 2.02 2.10
C ASN A 39 -16.01 0.74 1.84
N GLY A 40 -15.41 -0.43 2.12
CA GLY A 40 -16.04 -1.72 1.83
C GLY A 40 -15.95 -2.18 0.37
N ALA A 41 -15.33 -1.43 -0.54
CA ALA A 41 -15.17 -1.81 -1.96
C ALA A 41 -14.34 -3.08 -2.20
N GLY A 42 -13.53 -3.53 -1.21
CA GLY A 42 -12.69 -4.73 -1.32
C GLY A 42 -11.18 -4.44 -1.33
N LYS A 43 -10.75 -3.18 -1.16
CA LYS A 43 -9.33 -2.77 -1.19
C LYS A 43 -8.46 -3.58 -0.23
N SER A 44 -8.68 -3.45 1.08
CA SER A 44 -7.89 -4.15 2.11
C SER A 44 -7.98 -5.69 1.97
N THR A 45 -9.14 -6.22 1.53
CA THR A 45 -9.29 -7.65 1.25
C THR A 45 -8.36 -8.09 0.12
N THR A 46 -8.29 -7.31 -0.96
CA THR A 46 -7.39 -7.57 -2.09
C THR A 46 -5.92 -7.51 -1.64
N LEU A 47 -5.53 -6.46 -0.91
CA LEU A 47 -4.16 -6.32 -0.40
C LEU A 47 -3.77 -7.46 0.56
N LYS A 48 -4.69 -7.90 1.43
CA LYS A 48 -4.47 -9.06 2.31
C LYS A 48 -4.30 -10.36 1.52
N MET A 49 -5.01 -10.57 0.41
CA MET A 49 -4.80 -11.72 -0.47
C MET A 49 -3.43 -11.67 -1.16
N ILE A 50 -3.01 -10.51 -1.66
CA ILE A 50 -1.69 -10.30 -2.27
C ILE A 50 -0.56 -10.62 -1.29
N LEU A 51 -0.71 -10.25 -0.02
CA LEU A 51 0.23 -10.57 1.05
C LEU A 51 0.09 -12.00 1.58
N GLY A 52 -0.84 -12.79 1.03
CA GLY A 52 -1.11 -14.15 1.50
C GLY A 52 -1.59 -14.22 2.96
N LEU A 53 -2.13 -13.13 3.52
CA LEU A 53 -2.74 -13.10 4.85
C LEU A 53 -4.10 -13.78 4.86
N ILE A 54 -4.80 -13.76 3.73
CA ILE A 54 -6.01 -14.53 3.47
C ILE A 54 -5.88 -15.25 2.13
N HIS A 55 -6.50 -16.43 2.02
CA HIS A 55 -6.50 -17.17 0.77
C HIS A 55 -7.65 -16.73 -0.13
N PRO A 56 -7.42 -16.50 -1.44
CA PRO A 56 -8.49 -16.33 -2.41
C PRO A 56 -9.30 -17.63 -2.54
N ASP A 57 -10.56 -17.50 -2.91
CA ASP A 57 -11.41 -18.66 -3.22
C ASP A 57 -11.20 -19.12 -4.68
N SER A 58 -10.83 -18.18 -5.57
CA SER A 58 -10.42 -18.47 -6.95
C SER A 58 -9.53 -17.36 -7.51
N GLY A 59 -8.91 -17.64 -8.66
CA GLY A 59 -7.98 -16.74 -9.33
C GLY A 59 -6.53 -16.98 -8.94
N GLU A 60 -5.64 -16.16 -9.49
CA GLU A 60 -4.20 -16.28 -9.32
C GLU A 60 -3.57 -14.94 -8.94
N ILE A 61 -2.47 -15.02 -8.18
CA ILE A 61 -1.63 -13.87 -7.82
C ILE A 61 -0.22 -14.19 -8.27
N LYS A 62 0.41 -13.26 -9.01
CA LYS A 62 1.83 -13.32 -9.34
C LYS A 62 2.52 -12.10 -8.79
N VAL A 63 3.63 -12.30 -8.07
CA VAL A 63 4.49 -11.24 -7.55
C VAL A 63 5.92 -11.55 -7.98
N PHE A 64 6.65 -10.57 -8.51
CA PHE A 64 7.99 -10.76 -9.07
C PHE A 64 8.04 -11.87 -10.13
N ASN A 65 7.04 -11.92 -11.02
CA ASN A 65 6.86 -12.96 -12.05
C ASN A 65 6.68 -14.39 -11.50
N GLN A 66 6.44 -14.57 -10.21
CA GLN A 66 6.22 -15.87 -9.57
C GLN A 66 4.79 -15.99 -9.08
N LYS A 67 4.12 -17.11 -9.39
CA LYS A 67 2.80 -17.43 -8.84
C LYS A 67 2.93 -17.62 -7.33
N LEU A 68 2.19 -16.83 -6.54
CA LEU A 68 2.17 -16.93 -5.08
C LEU A 68 1.58 -18.27 -4.64
N ASN A 69 2.33 -19.01 -3.84
CA ASN A 69 1.94 -20.29 -3.26
C ASN A 69 2.62 -20.50 -1.89
N SER A 70 2.32 -21.60 -1.22
CA SER A 70 2.84 -21.89 0.13
C SER A 70 4.37 -22.04 0.16
N SER A 71 4.99 -22.52 -0.93
CA SER A 71 6.43 -22.80 -0.96
C SER A 71 7.29 -21.53 -1.16
N ASN A 72 6.78 -20.52 -1.88
CA ASN A 72 7.53 -19.30 -2.18
C ASN A 72 7.04 -18.04 -1.42
N LYS A 73 5.95 -18.15 -0.66
CA LYS A 73 5.35 -17.03 0.08
C LYS A 73 6.37 -16.26 0.93
N LEU A 74 7.19 -16.96 1.72
CA LEU A 74 8.18 -16.29 2.58
C LEU A 74 9.25 -15.55 1.79
N SER A 75 9.70 -16.12 0.67
CA SER A 75 10.67 -15.46 -0.23
C SER A 75 10.09 -14.19 -0.86
N ILE A 76 8.81 -14.22 -1.28
CA ILE A 76 8.10 -13.07 -1.82
C ILE A 76 7.91 -12.00 -0.74
N LEU A 77 7.45 -12.40 0.45
CA LEU A 77 7.24 -11.46 1.56
C LEU A 77 8.56 -10.85 2.08
N GLY A 78 9.67 -11.57 1.99
CA GLY A 78 11.01 -11.04 2.30
C GLY A 78 11.41 -9.84 1.43
N GLN A 79 10.89 -9.75 0.20
CA GLN A 79 11.12 -8.67 -0.75
C GLN A 79 9.96 -7.66 -0.80
N THR A 80 8.93 -7.85 0.04
CA THR A 80 7.74 -7.00 0.11
C THR A 80 7.66 -6.32 1.47
N GLY A 81 7.54 -5.00 1.49
CA GLY A 81 7.18 -4.23 2.67
C GLY A 81 5.67 -4.00 2.72
N SER A 82 5.10 -3.99 3.90
CA SER A 82 3.67 -3.70 4.02
C SER A 82 3.31 -2.96 5.30
N LEU A 83 2.31 -2.09 5.19
CA LEU A 83 1.60 -1.47 6.31
C LEU A 83 0.10 -1.63 6.01
N ILE A 84 -0.52 -2.59 6.70
CA ILE A 84 -1.94 -2.91 6.56
C ILE A 84 -2.65 -2.56 7.86
N GLU A 85 -3.74 -1.81 7.75
CA GLU A 85 -4.49 -1.27 8.88
C GLU A 85 -3.65 -0.30 9.73
N ASN A 86 -3.86 -0.27 11.04
CA ASN A 86 -3.17 0.67 11.93
C ASN A 86 -1.69 0.33 12.11
N PRO A 87 -0.80 1.33 12.21
CA PRO A 87 0.60 1.11 12.49
C PRO A 87 0.76 0.53 13.90
N GLY A 88 0.87 -0.80 13.99
CA GLY A 88 1.09 -1.52 15.24
C GLY A 88 2.50 -1.31 15.77
N GLY A 89 2.68 -1.59 17.09
CA GLY A 89 3.98 -1.57 17.76
C GLY A 89 3.84 -1.65 19.26
N TYR A 90 4.97 -1.82 19.94
CA TYR A 90 5.01 -1.92 21.39
C TYR A 90 5.11 -0.53 22.00
N GLY A 91 4.01 -0.02 22.55
CA GLY A 91 3.90 1.35 23.07
C GLY A 91 4.88 1.71 24.19
N HIS A 92 5.33 0.73 24.98
CA HIS A 92 6.29 0.89 26.07
C HIS A 92 7.75 0.96 25.60
N LEU A 93 8.02 0.51 24.37
CA LEU A 93 9.32 0.57 23.73
C LEU A 93 9.50 1.87 22.93
N THR A 94 10.76 2.24 22.70
CA THR A 94 11.14 3.38 21.84
C THR A 94 10.91 3.05 20.36
N GLY A 95 10.96 4.08 19.49
CA GLY A 95 10.96 3.89 18.04
C GLY A 95 12.09 2.99 17.58
N LEU A 96 13.31 3.22 18.11
CA LEU A 96 14.49 2.41 17.81
C LEU A 96 14.30 0.94 18.21
N GLU A 97 13.85 0.67 19.43
CA GLU A 97 13.61 -0.71 19.90
C GLU A 97 12.54 -1.41 19.07
N ASN A 98 11.49 -0.70 18.65
CA ASN A 98 10.49 -1.25 17.73
C ASN A 98 11.09 -1.60 16.36
N MET A 99 12.03 -0.80 15.85
CA MET A 99 12.76 -1.10 14.60
C MET A 99 13.69 -2.31 14.76
N GLN A 100 14.42 -2.41 15.89
CA GLN A 100 15.33 -3.51 16.19
C GLN A 100 14.60 -4.88 16.22
N ILE A 101 13.37 -4.92 16.75
CA ILE A 101 12.57 -6.16 16.72
C ILE A 101 12.36 -6.65 15.28
N ILE A 102 11.95 -5.75 14.39
CA ILE A 102 11.70 -6.10 12.97
C ILE A 102 13.01 -6.41 12.24
N GLN A 103 14.07 -5.66 12.51
CA GLN A 103 15.40 -5.90 11.97
C GLN A 103 15.90 -7.32 12.29
N LYS A 104 15.78 -7.76 13.55
CA LYS A 104 16.16 -9.11 13.98
C LYS A 104 15.29 -10.19 13.33
N LEU A 105 13.96 -9.97 13.23
CA LEU A 105 13.04 -10.92 12.59
C LEU A 105 13.33 -11.06 11.08
N LYS A 106 13.73 -9.99 10.40
CA LYS A 106 14.07 -10.02 8.97
C LYS A 106 15.52 -10.47 8.72
N GLY A 107 16.38 -10.47 9.74
CA GLY A 107 17.81 -10.80 9.59
C GLY A 107 18.59 -9.81 8.74
N VAL A 108 18.17 -8.53 8.71
CA VAL A 108 18.85 -7.47 7.94
C VAL A 108 19.88 -6.72 8.79
N ASN A 109 20.79 -5.99 8.14
CA ASN A 109 21.84 -5.24 8.84
C ASN A 109 21.28 -4.13 9.73
N GLU A 110 21.97 -3.81 10.81
CA GLU A 110 21.58 -2.74 11.74
C GLU A 110 21.54 -1.36 11.07
N ASP A 111 22.43 -1.09 10.13
CA ASP A 111 22.48 0.16 9.34
C ASP A 111 21.15 0.47 8.62
N GLU A 112 20.36 -0.57 8.30
CA GLU A 112 19.05 -0.41 7.68
C GLU A 112 18.05 0.33 8.58
N ILE A 113 18.20 0.24 9.91
CA ILE A 113 17.37 0.95 10.88
C ILE A 113 17.57 2.46 10.71
N GLU A 114 18.82 2.91 10.73
CA GLU A 114 19.14 4.32 10.59
C GLU A 114 18.67 4.87 9.25
N ARG A 115 18.96 4.14 8.14
CA ARG A 115 18.51 4.51 6.80
C ARG A 115 17.01 4.63 6.71
N SER A 116 16.26 3.66 7.25
CA SER A 116 14.80 3.67 7.22
C SER A 116 14.22 4.79 8.05
N LEU A 117 14.75 5.05 9.26
CA LEU A 117 14.32 6.15 10.13
C LEU A 117 14.61 7.53 9.53
N LYS A 118 15.78 7.70 8.89
CA LYS A 118 16.11 8.94 8.16
C LYS A 118 15.16 9.17 6.99
N THR A 119 14.85 8.12 6.23
CA THR A 119 13.91 8.19 5.09
C THR A 119 12.55 8.74 5.50
N VAL A 120 12.04 8.31 6.66
CA VAL A 120 10.74 8.77 7.16
C VAL A 120 10.85 9.98 8.11
N ARG A 121 12.01 10.62 8.21
CA ARG A 121 12.26 11.81 9.08
C ARG A 121 11.93 11.55 10.56
N LEU A 122 12.26 10.36 11.08
CA LEU A 122 12.03 9.97 12.49
C LEU A 122 13.33 9.68 13.26
N PHE A 123 14.49 9.85 12.64
CA PHE A 123 15.76 9.49 13.27
C PHE A 123 16.00 10.23 14.59
N GLU A 124 15.72 11.53 14.64
CA GLU A 124 15.91 12.36 15.84
C GLU A 124 14.92 12.03 16.98
N GLN A 125 13.79 11.38 16.66
CA GLN A 125 12.78 10.96 17.64
C GLN A 125 12.86 9.47 17.99
N ARG A 126 13.88 8.76 17.54
CA ARG A 126 14.00 7.30 17.69
C ARG A 126 13.99 6.79 19.13
N ASP A 127 14.49 7.61 20.07
CA ASP A 127 14.62 7.27 21.51
C ASP A 127 13.34 7.57 22.30
N LYS A 128 12.36 8.24 21.70
CA LYS A 128 11.04 8.49 22.29
C LYS A 128 10.19 7.23 22.28
N LYS A 129 9.47 6.95 23.38
CA LYS A 129 8.56 5.80 23.46
C LYS A 129 7.40 5.92 22.47
N LEU A 130 7.02 4.82 21.83
CA LEU A 130 5.98 4.78 20.80
C LEU A 130 4.61 5.27 21.30
N LYS A 131 4.27 5.06 22.58
CA LYS A 131 3.04 5.58 23.19
C LYS A 131 2.94 7.11 23.13
N ASN A 132 4.10 7.80 23.08
CA ASN A 132 4.21 9.25 23.04
C ASN A 132 4.36 9.81 21.60
N TYR A 133 4.29 8.95 20.58
CA TYR A 133 4.28 9.36 19.18
C TYR A 133 2.91 9.92 18.81
N SER A 134 2.89 10.99 17.99
CA SER A 134 1.67 11.41 17.30
C SER A 134 1.21 10.34 16.31
N LEU A 135 -0.01 10.44 15.80
CA LEU A 135 -0.51 9.51 14.79
C LEU A 135 0.40 9.51 13.54
N GLY A 136 0.79 10.69 13.05
CA GLY A 136 1.71 10.83 11.92
C GLY A 136 3.09 10.22 12.18
N MET A 137 3.63 10.37 13.39
CA MET A 137 4.89 9.69 13.76
C MET A 137 4.72 8.16 13.80
N LYS A 138 3.59 7.64 14.28
CA LYS A 138 3.30 6.19 14.26
C LYS A 138 3.20 5.68 12.84
N GLN A 139 2.52 6.41 11.96
CA GLN A 139 2.38 6.08 10.55
C GLN A 139 3.75 6.01 9.86
N ARG A 140 4.57 7.05 10.05
CA ARG A 140 5.95 7.08 9.53
C ARG A 140 6.80 5.94 10.06
N LEU A 141 6.71 5.59 11.34
CA LEU A 141 7.41 4.43 11.89
C LEU A 141 6.92 3.12 11.25
N GLY A 142 5.61 2.98 11.00
CA GLY A 142 5.04 1.84 10.28
C GLY A 142 5.65 1.69 8.88
N ILE A 143 5.78 2.79 8.15
CA ILE A 143 6.44 2.82 6.83
C ILE A 143 7.93 2.49 6.96
N ALA A 144 8.65 3.05 7.97
CA ALA A 144 10.07 2.72 8.21
C ALA A 144 10.28 1.22 8.43
N ARG A 145 9.40 0.57 9.22
CA ARG A 145 9.43 -0.89 9.46
C ARG A 145 9.18 -1.68 8.17
N ALA A 146 8.28 -1.20 7.31
CA ALA A 146 8.02 -1.80 6.01
C ALA A 146 9.21 -1.66 5.05
N LEU A 147 9.98 -0.57 5.13
CA LEU A 147 11.17 -0.32 4.31
C LEU A 147 12.42 -1.12 4.73
N LEU A 148 12.45 -1.72 5.93
CA LEU A 148 13.57 -2.56 6.36
C LEU A 148 13.78 -3.75 5.40
N GLY A 149 15.03 -3.93 4.98
CA GLY A 149 15.41 -4.96 4.02
C GLY A 149 15.24 -4.53 2.56
N CYS A 150 15.12 -3.23 2.29
CA CYS A 150 15.07 -2.66 0.94
C CYS A 150 14.07 -3.40 0.02
N PRO A 151 12.77 -3.39 0.34
CA PRO A 151 11.78 -4.13 -0.43
C PRO A 151 11.68 -3.60 -1.87
N LYS A 152 11.38 -4.48 -2.82
CA LYS A 152 11.10 -4.10 -4.22
C LYS A 152 9.65 -3.61 -4.40
N LEU A 153 8.75 -4.10 -3.54
CA LEU A 153 7.32 -3.75 -3.50
C LEU A 153 6.93 -3.28 -2.10
N LEU A 154 6.29 -2.13 -2.01
CA LEU A 154 5.74 -1.58 -0.78
C LEU A 154 4.22 -1.46 -0.91
N ILE A 155 3.48 -2.03 0.03
CA ILE A 155 2.01 -2.01 0.05
C ILE A 155 1.54 -1.26 1.30
N LEU A 156 0.82 -0.15 1.09
CA LEU A 156 0.32 0.73 2.13
C LEU A 156 -1.20 0.83 2.06
N ASP A 157 -1.88 0.38 3.12
CA ASP A 157 -3.34 0.46 3.21
C ASP A 157 -3.74 1.74 3.97
N GLU A 158 -4.36 2.70 3.27
CA GLU A 158 -4.82 3.99 3.79
C GLU A 158 -3.72 4.76 4.58
N PRO A 159 -2.51 5.01 3.99
CA PRO A 159 -1.35 5.51 4.75
C PRO A 159 -1.51 6.92 5.30
N THR A 160 -2.45 7.70 4.80
CA THR A 160 -2.74 9.10 5.18
C THR A 160 -3.93 9.24 6.12
N ASN A 161 -4.66 8.15 6.38
CA ASN A 161 -5.90 8.19 7.13
C ASN A 161 -5.71 8.74 8.56
N GLY A 162 -6.51 9.76 8.93
CA GLY A 162 -6.49 10.39 10.24
C GLY A 162 -5.31 11.32 10.50
N LEU A 163 -4.51 11.65 9.48
CA LEU A 163 -3.44 12.64 9.58
C LEU A 163 -3.98 14.06 9.37
N ASP A 164 -3.29 15.03 9.95
CA ASP A 164 -3.47 16.44 9.64
C ASP A 164 -2.89 16.79 8.25
N PRO A 165 -3.23 17.94 7.66
CA PRO A 165 -2.77 18.32 6.32
C PRO A 165 -1.25 18.29 6.15
N ALA A 166 -0.50 18.67 7.18
CA ALA A 166 0.96 18.65 7.15
C ALA A 166 1.49 17.20 7.10
N GLY A 167 0.93 16.30 7.91
CA GLY A 167 1.27 14.89 7.90
C GLY A 167 0.92 14.19 6.59
N ILE A 168 -0.22 14.53 5.99
CA ILE A 168 -0.62 14.05 4.65
C ILE A 168 0.42 14.46 3.62
N HIS A 169 0.81 15.74 3.62
CA HIS A 169 1.82 16.26 2.69
C HIS A 169 3.16 15.53 2.82
N GLU A 170 3.66 15.34 4.05
CA GLU A 170 4.91 14.64 4.30
C GLU A 170 4.88 13.17 3.85
N ILE A 171 3.78 12.44 4.11
CA ILE A 171 3.63 11.04 3.67
C ILE A 171 3.56 10.96 2.14
N ARG A 172 2.88 11.90 1.51
CA ARG A 172 2.76 11.97 0.05
C ARG A 172 4.12 12.22 -0.63
N GLU A 173 4.90 13.21 -0.15
CA GLU A 173 6.26 13.44 -0.64
C GLU A 173 7.12 12.19 -0.51
N LEU A 174 7.08 11.54 0.67
CA LEU A 174 7.80 10.32 0.92
C LEU A 174 7.43 9.23 -0.11
N ILE A 175 6.14 8.92 -0.28
CA ILE A 175 5.65 7.87 -1.19
C ILE A 175 6.09 8.18 -2.63
N SER A 176 5.92 9.40 -3.11
CA SER A 176 6.28 9.82 -4.47
C SER A 176 7.78 9.75 -4.75
N SER A 177 8.63 9.88 -3.72
CA SER A 177 10.08 9.81 -3.87
C SER A 177 10.61 8.38 -4.00
N LEU A 178 9.95 7.39 -3.39
CA LEU A 178 10.44 6.01 -3.28
C LEU A 178 10.75 5.32 -4.62
N PRO A 179 9.91 5.43 -5.67
CA PRO A 179 10.23 4.83 -6.97
C PRO A 179 11.49 5.42 -7.59
N LYS A 180 11.65 6.74 -7.55
CA LYS A 180 12.74 7.48 -8.18
C LYS A 180 14.06 7.31 -7.43
N GLU A 181 14.02 7.41 -6.10
CA GLU A 181 15.23 7.41 -5.25
C GLU A 181 15.72 6.00 -4.91
N ARG A 182 14.79 5.02 -4.85
CA ARG A 182 15.09 3.67 -4.35
C ARG A 182 14.65 2.53 -5.27
N GLY A 183 13.99 2.83 -6.39
CA GLY A 183 13.47 1.81 -7.31
C GLY A 183 12.35 0.96 -6.70
N ILE A 184 11.68 1.43 -5.64
CA ILE A 184 10.61 0.70 -4.95
C ILE A 184 9.30 0.96 -5.69
N THR A 185 8.59 -0.09 -6.08
CA THR A 185 7.21 0.06 -6.54
C THR A 185 6.28 0.18 -5.34
N VAL A 186 5.37 1.13 -5.37
CA VAL A 186 4.46 1.39 -4.24
C VAL A 186 3.01 1.17 -4.66
N ILE A 187 2.26 0.42 -3.86
CA ILE A 187 0.81 0.33 -3.96
C ILE A 187 0.23 1.03 -2.74
N ILE A 188 -0.64 2.00 -2.97
CA ILE A 188 -1.40 2.66 -1.92
C ILE A 188 -2.88 2.42 -2.13
N SER A 189 -3.60 2.05 -1.07
CA SER A 189 -5.05 2.15 -1.08
C SER A 189 -5.48 3.51 -0.54
N SER A 190 -6.51 4.09 -1.11
CA SER A 190 -7.14 5.30 -0.59
C SER A 190 -8.62 5.37 -0.99
N HIS A 191 -9.39 6.12 -0.22
CA HIS A 191 -10.72 6.57 -0.59
C HIS A 191 -10.74 8.06 -0.95
N LEU A 192 -9.60 8.77 -0.77
CA LEU A 192 -9.42 10.19 -1.06
C LEU A 192 -8.74 10.37 -2.42
N LEU A 193 -9.52 10.81 -3.40
CA LEU A 193 -9.09 10.98 -4.79
C LEU A 193 -7.98 11.99 -4.93
N SER A 194 -8.14 13.17 -4.30
CA SER A 194 -7.19 14.28 -4.36
C SER A 194 -5.79 13.94 -3.85
N GLU A 195 -5.66 12.95 -2.94
CA GLU A 195 -4.36 12.49 -2.48
C GLU A 195 -3.67 11.63 -3.54
N VAL A 196 -4.44 10.74 -4.18
CA VAL A 196 -3.92 9.84 -5.20
C VAL A 196 -3.52 10.58 -6.47
N GLU A 197 -4.30 11.58 -6.89
CA GLU A 197 -3.95 12.45 -8.04
C GLU A 197 -2.57 13.09 -7.91
N GLN A 198 -2.14 13.40 -6.69
CA GLN A 198 -0.88 14.09 -6.44
C GLN A 198 0.33 13.17 -6.31
N MET A 199 0.16 11.84 -6.27
CA MET A 199 1.28 10.92 -6.07
C MET A 199 1.30 9.69 -6.96
N ALA A 200 0.17 9.31 -7.59
CA ALA A 200 0.10 8.10 -8.37
C ALA A 200 0.41 8.31 -9.85
N ASP A 201 1.14 7.36 -10.44
CA ASP A 201 1.37 7.27 -11.88
C ASP A 201 0.26 6.45 -12.55
N TYR A 202 -0.21 5.42 -11.85
CA TYR A 202 -1.26 4.49 -12.28
C TYR A 202 -2.36 4.41 -11.24
N VAL A 203 -3.58 4.20 -11.70
CA VAL A 203 -4.74 4.04 -10.82
C VAL A 203 -5.57 2.82 -11.18
N GLY A 204 -6.09 2.16 -10.15
CA GLY A 204 -7.12 1.12 -10.27
C GLY A 204 -8.33 1.52 -9.42
N ILE A 205 -9.52 1.60 -10.03
CA ILE A 205 -10.76 1.95 -9.34
C ILE A 205 -11.55 0.68 -9.09
N ILE A 206 -11.83 0.38 -7.82
CA ILE A 206 -12.63 -0.77 -7.39
C ILE A 206 -13.94 -0.32 -6.76
N ASN A 207 -15.04 -1.00 -7.09
CA ASN A 207 -16.31 -0.85 -6.38
C ASN A 207 -17.02 -2.20 -6.29
N LYS A 208 -17.65 -2.49 -5.14
CA LYS A 208 -18.39 -3.74 -4.88
C LYS A 208 -17.61 -4.99 -5.27
N GLY A 209 -16.30 -4.98 -4.99
CA GLY A 209 -15.38 -6.10 -5.25
C GLY A 209 -14.91 -6.25 -6.70
N LYS A 210 -15.27 -5.39 -7.62
CA LYS A 210 -14.90 -5.47 -9.04
C LYS A 210 -13.98 -4.31 -9.44
N MET A 211 -12.97 -4.58 -10.26
CA MET A 211 -12.19 -3.54 -10.93
C MET A 211 -13.07 -2.89 -12.00
N LEU A 212 -13.26 -1.58 -11.89
CA LEU A 212 -14.03 -0.78 -12.85
C LEU A 212 -13.14 -0.08 -13.86
N TYR A 213 -11.96 0.31 -13.45
CA TYR A 213 -10.95 0.98 -14.29
C TYR A 213 -9.55 0.60 -13.82
N GLN A 214 -8.63 0.54 -14.76
CA GLN A 214 -7.20 0.49 -14.52
C GLN A 214 -6.47 1.13 -15.69
N GLY A 215 -5.56 2.06 -15.41
CA GLY A 215 -4.78 2.79 -16.41
C GLY A 215 -3.86 3.82 -15.79
N THR A 216 -3.22 4.64 -16.62
CA THR A 216 -2.45 5.78 -16.16
C THR A 216 -3.37 6.94 -15.75
N LEU A 217 -2.91 7.77 -14.83
CA LEU A 217 -3.62 9.00 -14.47
C LEU A 217 -3.75 9.94 -15.69
N ALA A 218 -2.68 10.05 -16.48
CA ALA A 218 -2.65 10.85 -17.69
C ALA A 218 -3.70 10.43 -18.75
N GLU A 219 -4.02 9.13 -18.86
CA GLU A 219 -5.08 8.64 -19.76
C GLU A 219 -6.48 9.10 -19.35
N LEU A 220 -6.72 9.32 -18.06
CA LEU A 220 -7.98 9.88 -17.55
C LEU A 220 -8.08 11.38 -17.88
N GLU A 221 -7.01 12.13 -17.67
CA GLU A 221 -6.94 13.57 -17.95
C GLU A 221 -7.11 13.89 -19.44
N THR A 222 -6.54 13.06 -20.34
CA THR A 222 -6.67 13.26 -21.80
C THR A 222 -8.10 13.04 -22.31
N LYS A 223 -8.94 12.34 -21.57
CA LYS A 223 -10.38 12.22 -21.89
C LYS A 223 -11.20 13.44 -21.47
N GLY A 224 -10.54 14.49 -20.93
CA GLY A 224 -11.20 15.70 -20.44
C GLY A 224 -11.96 15.50 -19.13
N GLU A 225 -11.70 14.39 -18.45
CA GLU A 225 -12.31 14.02 -17.17
C GLU A 225 -11.23 13.99 -16.09
N GLY A 226 -11.41 14.75 -15.01
CA GLY A 226 -10.61 14.59 -13.81
C GLY A 226 -10.84 13.21 -13.15
N LEU A 227 -9.93 12.79 -12.28
CA LEU A 227 -10.08 11.52 -11.55
C LEU A 227 -11.42 11.46 -10.77
N GLU A 228 -11.86 12.59 -10.23
CA GLU A 228 -13.13 12.69 -9.49
C GLU A 228 -14.34 12.43 -10.38
N ASP A 229 -14.39 13.03 -11.57
CA ASP A 229 -15.48 12.81 -12.53
C ASP A 229 -15.54 11.36 -13.00
N ALA A 230 -14.38 10.78 -13.33
CA ALA A 230 -14.28 9.38 -13.73
C ALA A 230 -14.71 8.45 -12.59
N PHE A 231 -14.30 8.73 -11.36
CA PHE A 231 -14.68 7.96 -10.18
C PHE A 231 -16.18 8.02 -9.93
N LEU A 232 -16.80 9.21 -9.96
CA LEU A 232 -18.23 9.38 -9.77
C LEU A 232 -19.05 8.66 -10.85
N LYS A 233 -18.65 8.76 -12.12
CA LYS A 233 -19.31 8.05 -13.23
C LYS A 233 -19.23 6.54 -13.06
N LEU A 234 -18.05 6.01 -12.71
CA LEU A 234 -17.80 4.59 -12.57
C LEU A 234 -18.46 3.99 -11.33
N THR A 235 -18.52 4.73 -10.24
CA THR A 235 -19.07 4.23 -8.96
C THR A 235 -20.58 4.49 -8.79
N GLY A 236 -21.21 5.18 -9.73
CA GLY A 236 -22.66 5.39 -9.73
C GLY A 236 -23.15 6.68 -9.07
N GLY A 237 -22.28 7.72 -8.93
CA GLY A 237 -22.67 9.03 -8.37
C GLY A 237 -23.21 8.93 -6.92
N LYS A 238 -24.00 9.82 -6.47
CA LYS A 238 -24.46 10.15 -5.10
C LYS A 238 -24.73 9.03 -4.07
N GLU A 239 -24.65 7.75 -4.40
CA GLU A 239 -24.90 6.64 -3.45
C GLU A 239 -23.63 6.09 -2.75
N SER A 240 -22.47 6.68 -2.98
CA SER A 240 -21.16 6.13 -2.50
C SER A 240 -20.42 7.05 -1.52
N LEU A 241 -21.04 8.11 -1.03
CA LEU A 241 -20.49 9.03 -0.02
C LEU A 241 -21.15 8.84 1.33
#